data_77460937b8371e6fd7e4e88181709db8
#
_entry.id   77460937b8371e6fd7e4e88181709db8
#
_cell.length_a   1.000
_cell.length_b   1.000
_cell.length_c   1.000
_cell.angle_alpha   90.00
_cell.angle_beta   90.00
_cell.angle_gamma   90.00
#
_symmetry.space_group_name_H-M   'P 1'
#
loop_
_entity.id
_entity.type
_entity.pdbx_description
1 polymer ?
#
loop_
_entity_poly.entity_id
_entity_poly.type
_entity_poly.pdbx_seq_one_letter_code
_entity_poly.pdbx_strand_id
1 'polypeptide(L)'
;MKRFMDEDFLLDTETAQRLYHEHAAKMPILDAHSHIHPREIAEDKRYRNLAEAWLADDHAKWRLMRANGVTEKTITGGSTPGRERFQAFAEMMPKAVGNPMYDWAHLELARYFHCHVPLSGKTAEEVWQQAGIALSQPDMTAQGILRSSRVKVLCTCDDPTDDLRWHKAVKQAGCETVVLPTFRADAALTIEDPEWENYMKYDLGQAADVDISTMADVREALHRRLDYFAAQGCRIVDCSVECVRYHEVEEFELDDIVGKYINGKGT
;
A
#
# COMPACT_ATOMS: atom_id res chain seq x y z
N MET A 1 -26.48 -17.43 19.21
CA MET A 1 -25.09 -16.94 19.27
C MET A 1 -24.75 -16.40 17.90
N LYS A 2 -24.33 -15.14 17.78
CA LYS A 2 -23.85 -14.58 16.51
C LYS A 2 -22.68 -15.43 15.99
N ARG A 3 -22.66 -15.70 14.68
CA ARG A 3 -21.50 -16.35 14.07
C ARG A 3 -20.32 -15.39 14.04
N PHE A 4 -19.10 -15.92 14.13
CA PHE A 4 -17.88 -15.13 13.91
C PHE A 4 -17.89 -14.62 12.45
N MET A 5 -17.70 -13.31 12.28
CA MET A 5 -17.74 -12.64 10.96
C MET A 5 -19.05 -12.87 10.19
N ASP A 6 -20.19 -12.74 10.88
CA ASP A 6 -21.50 -12.71 10.21
C ASP A 6 -21.71 -11.40 9.41
N GLU A 7 -22.83 -11.30 8.70
CA GLU A 7 -23.15 -10.13 7.88
C GLU A 7 -23.35 -8.83 8.68
N ASP A 8 -23.62 -8.95 10.00
CA ASP A 8 -23.75 -7.82 10.93
C ASP A 8 -22.52 -7.62 11.81
N PHE A 9 -21.37 -8.15 11.41
CA PHE A 9 -20.12 -7.94 12.14
C PHE A 9 -19.83 -6.43 12.29
N LEU A 10 -19.56 -5.97 13.53
CA LEU A 10 -19.39 -4.57 13.92
C LEU A 10 -20.66 -3.69 13.79
N LEU A 11 -21.80 -4.24 13.39
CA LEU A 11 -23.06 -3.51 13.30
C LEU A 11 -23.90 -3.79 14.55
N ASP A 12 -23.63 -3.07 15.63
CA ASP A 12 -24.16 -3.37 16.97
C ASP A 12 -25.57 -2.81 17.22
N THR A 13 -26.06 -1.95 16.32
CA THR A 13 -27.40 -1.34 16.45
C THR A 13 -28.25 -1.57 15.20
N GLU A 14 -29.56 -1.60 15.36
CA GLU A 14 -30.51 -1.67 14.23
C GLU A 14 -30.29 -0.53 13.23
N THR A 15 -29.94 0.66 13.72
CA THR A 15 -29.63 1.80 12.86
C THR A 15 -28.38 1.57 12.04
N ALA A 16 -27.32 1.00 12.64
CA ALA A 16 -26.08 0.68 11.93
C ALA A 16 -26.34 -0.38 10.85
N GLN A 17 -27.08 -1.43 11.18
CA GLN A 17 -27.46 -2.50 10.23
C GLN A 17 -28.25 -1.93 9.05
N ARG A 18 -29.28 -1.12 9.34
CA ARG A 18 -30.10 -0.48 8.30
C ARG A 18 -29.26 0.41 7.38
N LEU A 19 -28.45 1.32 7.95
CA LEU A 19 -27.61 2.23 7.17
C LEU A 19 -26.61 1.46 6.31
N TYR A 20 -26.01 0.42 6.83
CA TYR A 20 -25.07 -0.38 6.08
C TYR A 20 -25.76 -1.17 4.96
N HIS A 21 -26.75 -2.02 5.27
CA HIS A 21 -27.34 -2.94 4.30
C HIS A 21 -28.19 -2.23 3.24
N GLU A 22 -28.93 -1.18 3.62
CA GLU A 22 -29.78 -0.44 2.68
C GLU A 22 -28.98 0.53 1.80
N HIS A 23 -27.90 1.13 2.33
CA HIS A 23 -27.16 2.20 1.68
C HIS A 23 -25.69 1.87 1.45
N ALA A 24 -24.87 1.80 2.51
CA ALA A 24 -23.40 1.78 2.38
C ALA A 24 -22.88 0.55 1.65
N ALA A 25 -23.45 -0.65 1.94
CA ALA A 25 -23.02 -1.90 1.33
C ALA A 25 -23.13 -1.91 -0.21
N LYS A 26 -23.97 -1.05 -0.80
CA LYS A 26 -24.21 -0.97 -2.24
C LYS A 26 -23.38 0.12 -2.94
N MET A 27 -22.75 0.99 -2.16
CA MET A 27 -21.96 2.10 -2.72
C MET A 27 -20.66 1.60 -3.37
N PRO A 28 -20.20 2.27 -4.42
CA PRO A 28 -18.88 2.02 -4.96
C PRO A 28 -17.80 2.49 -3.99
N ILE A 29 -16.62 1.86 -4.07
CA ILE A 29 -15.46 2.28 -3.30
C ILE A 29 -14.66 3.31 -4.12
N LEU A 30 -14.33 4.43 -3.48
CA LEU A 30 -13.35 5.39 -3.92
C LEU A 30 -12.17 5.27 -2.95
N ASP A 31 -11.13 4.55 -3.36
CA ASP A 31 -9.97 4.27 -2.53
C ASP A 31 -8.92 5.36 -2.76
N ALA A 32 -8.82 6.26 -1.79
CA ALA A 32 -7.92 7.41 -1.85
C ALA A 32 -6.46 7.06 -1.50
N HIS A 33 -6.19 5.87 -0.98
CA HIS A 33 -4.85 5.45 -0.58
C HIS A 33 -4.72 3.93 -0.64
N SER A 34 -3.94 3.43 -1.57
CA SER A 34 -3.70 2.00 -1.78
C SER A 34 -2.23 1.72 -2.04
N HIS A 35 -1.77 0.58 -1.50
CA HIS A 35 -0.41 0.08 -1.71
C HIS A 35 -0.31 -0.97 -2.85
N ILE A 36 -1.39 -1.22 -3.58
CA ILE A 36 -1.30 -2.10 -4.75
C ILE A 36 -0.42 -1.43 -5.83
N HIS A 37 0.55 -2.18 -6.33
CA HIS A 37 1.43 -1.65 -7.37
C HIS A 37 0.67 -1.53 -8.71
N PRO A 38 0.69 -0.38 -9.39
CA PRO A 38 -0.06 -0.17 -10.64
C PRO A 38 0.33 -1.16 -11.75
N ARG A 39 1.55 -1.69 -11.72
CA ARG A 39 1.98 -2.79 -12.59
C ARG A 39 1.13 -4.05 -12.43
N GLU A 40 0.80 -4.42 -11.19
CA GLU A 40 -0.01 -5.62 -10.92
C GLU A 40 -1.41 -5.49 -11.52
N ILE A 41 -1.96 -4.27 -11.51
CA ILE A 41 -3.25 -3.97 -12.14
C ILE A 41 -3.11 -3.99 -13.67
N ALA A 42 -2.04 -3.38 -14.22
CA ALA A 42 -1.80 -3.33 -15.65
C ALA A 42 -1.61 -4.73 -16.27
N GLU A 43 -0.87 -5.59 -15.60
CA GLU A 43 -0.60 -6.96 -16.00
C GLU A 43 -1.72 -7.94 -15.62
N ASP A 44 -2.76 -7.47 -14.92
CA ASP A 44 -3.85 -8.26 -14.35
C ASP A 44 -3.34 -9.48 -13.58
N LYS A 45 -2.44 -9.23 -12.63
CA LYS A 45 -1.67 -10.23 -11.91
C LYS A 45 -2.57 -11.27 -11.24
N ARG A 46 -2.17 -12.54 -11.35
CA ARG A 46 -2.72 -13.65 -10.59
C ARG A 46 -1.81 -13.96 -9.41
N TYR A 47 -2.38 -13.98 -8.22
CA TYR A 47 -1.66 -14.35 -7.00
C TYR A 47 -1.64 -15.87 -6.86
N ARG A 48 -0.47 -16.44 -6.71
CA ARG A 48 -0.28 -17.91 -6.63
C ARG A 48 -0.75 -18.51 -5.32
N ASN A 49 -0.74 -17.72 -4.26
CA ASN A 49 -1.10 -18.15 -2.91
C ASN A 49 -1.30 -16.94 -1.97
N LEU A 50 -1.84 -17.20 -0.75
CA LEU A 50 -2.08 -16.16 0.25
C LEU A 50 -0.81 -15.44 0.72
N ALA A 51 0.34 -16.11 0.76
CA ALA A 51 1.58 -15.44 1.17
C ALA A 51 2.02 -14.40 0.14
N GLU A 52 1.80 -14.65 -1.14
CA GLU A 52 2.04 -13.66 -2.18
C GLU A 52 1.01 -12.52 -2.13
N ALA A 53 -0.27 -12.83 -1.92
CA ALA A 53 -1.32 -11.81 -1.88
C ALA A 53 -1.26 -10.93 -0.62
N TRP A 54 -0.85 -11.50 0.52
CA TRP A 54 -0.93 -10.83 1.81
C TRP A 54 0.40 -10.37 2.40
N LEU A 55 1.49 -11.08 2.08
CA LEU A 55 2.76 -10.93 2.79
C LEU A 55 3.91 -10.48 1.88
N ALA A 56 3.63 -10.17 0.61
CA ALA A 56 4.67 -9.67 -0.29
C ALA A 56 5.17 -8.29 0.15
N ASP A 57 4.24 -7.34 0.37
CA ASP A 57 4.57 -5.93 0.58
C ASP A 57 3.76 -5.25 1.70
N ASP A 58 3.06 -6.01 2.56
CA ASP A 58 2.24 -5.46 3.63
C ASP A 58 3.03 -5.21 4.91
N HIS A 59 3.49 -3.97 5.09
CA HIS A 59 4.24 -3.53 6.25
C HIS A 59 3.50 -3.70 7.59
N ALA A 60 2.17 -3.59 7.59
CA ALA A 60 1.37 -3.75 8.81
C ALA A 60 1.36 -5.20 9.27
N LYS A 61 1.21 -6.15 8.35
CA LYS A 61 1.32 -7.59 8.63
C LYS A 61 2.73 -7.95 9.08
N TRP A 62 3.77 -7.44 8.43
CA TRP A 62 5.16 -7.65 8.83
C TRP A 62 5.46 -7.13 10.24
N ARG A 63 4.94 -5.94 10.59
CA ARG A 63 5.09 -5.36 11.93
C ARG A 63 4.53 -6.28 13.01
N LEU A 64 3.34 -6.83 12.77
CA LEU A 64 2.73 -7.78 13.71
C LEU A 64 3.52 -9.07 13.82
N MET A 65 4.04 -9.61 12.73
CA MET A 65 4.90 -10.78 12.73
C MET A 65 6.18 -10.52 13.54
N ARG A 66 6.84 -9.37 13.35
CA ARG A 66 8.01 -8.96 14.15
C ARG A 66 7.68 -8.85 15.63
N ALA A 67 6.57 -8.20 15.97
CA ALA A 67 6.11 -8.06 17.36
C ALA A 67 5.85 -9.41 18.05
N ASN A 68 5.58 -10.45 17.27
CA ASN A 68 5.41 -11.83 17.76
C ASN A 68 6.68 -12.69 17.70
N GLY A 69 7.83 -12.09 17.40
CA GLY A 69 9.14 -12.77 17.41
C GLY A 69 9.42 -13.58 16.14
N VAL A 70 8.67 -13.38 15.06
CA VAL A 70 9.01 -14.00 13.76
C VAL A 70 10.26 -13.32 13.21
N THR A 71 11.23 -14.12 12.75
CA THR A 71 12.52 -13.61 12.29
C THR A 71 12.37 -12.88 10.96
N GLU A 72 13.21 -11.87 10.71
CA GLU A 72 13.22 -11.11 9.46
C GLU A 72 13.46 -12.01 8.24
N LYS A 73 14.29 -13.05 8.40
CA LYS A 73 14.49 -14.07 7.35
C LYS A 73 13.18 -14.71 6.90
N THR A 74 12.25 -14.95 7.83
CA THR A 74 10.93 -15.53 7.50
C THR A 74 10.02 -14.48 6.90
N ILE A 75 10.09 -13.23 7.34
CA ILE A 75 9.15 -12.16 6.94
C ILE A 75 9.50 -11.65 5.53
N THR A 76 10.72 -11.18 5.33
CA THR A 76 11.17 -10.52 4.09
C THR A 76 12.30 -11.25 3.38
N GLY A 77 12.95 -12.21 4.06
CA GLY A 77 14.03 -12.99 3.47
C GLY A 77 13.52 -13.91 2.35
N GLY A 78 13.80 -13.56 1.09
CA GLY A 78 13.26 -14.18 -0.13
C GLY A 78 13.46 -15.71 -0.29
N SER A 79 14.19 -16.37 0.63
CA SER A 79 14.41 -17.81 0.62
C SER A 79 13.36 -18.64 1.37
N THR A 80 12.50 -18.01 2.19
CA THR A 80 11.48 -18.74 2.95
C THR A 80 10.27 -19.04 2.05
N PRO A 81 9.86 -20.33 1.94
CA PRO A 81 8.70 -20.70 1.14
C PRO A 81 7.42 -19.98 1.60
N GLY A 82 6.57 -19.59 0.66
CA GLY A 82 5.32 -18.88 0.96
C GLY A 82 4.42 -19.62 1.97
N ARG A 83 4.39 -20.96 1.90
CA ARG A 83 3.62 -21.78 2.85
C ARG A 83 4.13 -21.64 4.29
N GLU A 84 5.45 -21.57 4.49
CA GLU A 84 6.07 -21.38 5.80
C GLU A 84 5.84 -19.96 6.33
N ARG A 85 5.95 -18.95 5.47
CA ARG A 85 5.62 -17.55 5.80
C ARG A 85 4.16 -17.43 6.26
N PHE A 86 3.25 -18.04 5.52
CA PHE A 86 1.84 -18.07 5.87
C PHE A 86 1.58 -18.81 7.19
N GLN A 87 2.25 -19.92 7.45
CA GLN A 87 2.17 -20.64 8.71
C GLN A 87 2.56 -19.75 9.90
N ALA A 88 3.69 -19.04 9.79
CA ALA A 88 4.14 -18.12 10.82
C ALA A 88 3.14 -16.96 11.06
N PHE A 89 2.54 -16.44 9.99
CA PHE A 89 1.47 -15.45 10.09
C PHE A 89 0.22 -16.03 10.78
N ALA A 90 -0.20 -17.22 10.41
CA ALA A 90 -1.35 -17.89 11.01
C ALA A 90 -1.16 -18.20 12.51
N GLU A 91 0.05 -18.57 12.93
CA GLU A 91 0.39 -18.80 14.34
C GLU A 91 0.31 -17.53 15.20
N MET A 92 0.57 -16.39 14.59
CA MET A 92 0.47 -15.08 15.23
C MET A 92 -1.00 -14.63 15.42
N MET A 93 -1.89 -14.97 14.49
CA MET A 93 -3.25 -14.42 14.44
C MET A 93 -4.05 -14.54 15.74
N PRO A 94 -4.05 -15.65 16.51
CA PRO A 94 -4.76 -15.71 17.79
C PRO A 94 -4.26 -14.71 18.84
N LYS A 95 -3.03 -14.18 18.69
CA LYS A 95 -2.46 -13.17 19.58
C LYS A 95 -2.81 -11.73 19.12
N ALA A 96 -3.36 -11.58 17.91
CA ALA A 96 -3.74 -10.30 17.35
C ALA A 96 -5.19 -9.91 17.65
N VAL A 97 -5.91 -10.66 18.49
CA VAL A 97 -7.28 -10.32 18.93
C VAL A 97 -7.31 -8.93 19.54
N GLY A 98 -8.22 -8.07 19.07
CA GLY A 98 -8.28 -6.67 19.46
C GLY A 98 -7.44 -5.72 18.59
N ASN A 99 -6.63 -6.24 17.67
CA ASN A 99 -5.99 -5.47 16.62
C ASN A 99 -6.84 -5.53 15.34
N PRO A 100 -7.06 -4.42 14.64
CA PRO A 100 -7.86 -4.42 13.39
C PRO A 100 -7.41 -5.45 12.35
N MET A 101 -6.12 -5.79 12.32
CA MET A 101 -5.59 -6.80 11.39
C MET A 101 -6.23 -8.18 11.58
N TYR A 102 -6.60 -8.53 12.82
CA TYR A 102 -7.34 -9.76 13.09
C TYR A 102 -8.68 -9.77 12.37
N ASP A 103 -9.42 -8.68 12.49
CA ASP A 103 -10.75 -8.55 11.88
C ASP A 103 -10.65 -8.48 10.35
N TRP A 104 -9.72 -7.67 9.84
CA TRP A 104 -9.52 -7.50 8.39
C TRP A 104 -9.13 -8.82 7.71
N ALA A 105 -8.18 -9.55 8.25
CA ALA A 105 -7.78 -10.84 7.67
C ALA A 105 -8.96 -11.84 7.60
N HIS A 106 -9.78 -11.90 8.65
CA HIS A 106 -10.94 -12.79 8.66
C HIS A 106 -12.08 -12.30 7.76
N LEU A 107 -12.29 -10.98 7.63
CA LEU A 107 -13.22 -10.41 6.67
C LEU A 107 -12.78 -10.71 5.22
N GLU A 108 -11.50 -10.58 4.93
CA GLU A 108 -10.95 -10.94 3.62
C GLU A 108 -11.13 -12.44 3.32
N LEU A 109 -10.83 -13.31 4.30
CA LEU A 109 -11.05 -14.75 4.17
C LEU A 109 -12.52 -15.08 3.88
N ALA A 110 -13.43 -14.44 4.59
CA ALA A 110 -14.88 -14.67 4.39
C ALA A 110 -15.36 -14.16 3.02
N ARG A 111 -14.95 -12.95 2.62
CA ARG A 111 -15.48 -12.27 1.43
C ARG A 111 -14.89 -12.78 0.12
N TYR A 112 -13.58 -12.98 0.07
CA TYR A 112 -12.88 -13.33 -1.17
C TYR A 112 -12.56 -14.81 -1.30
N PHE A 113 -12.42 -15.51 -0.17
CA PHE A 113 -12.02 -16.92 -0.16
C PHE A 113 -13.12 -17.86 0.36
N HIS A 114 -14.29 -17.31 0.72
CA HIS A 114 -15.41 -18.05 1.31
C HIS A 114 -15.01 -18.92 2.51
N CYS A 115 -13.98 -18.50 3.23
CA CYS A 115 -13.41 -19.19 4.38
C CYS A 115 -13.85 -18.52 5.68
N HIS A 116 -14.61 -19.25 6.49
CA HIS A 116 -15.13 -18.78 7.77
C HIS A 116 -14.41 -19.44 8.96
N VAL A 117 -13.33 -20.14 8.70
CA VAL A 117 -12.52 -20.80 9.71
C VAL A 117 -11.63 -19.76 10.38
N PRO A 118 -11.64 -19.64 11.73
CA PRO A 118 -10.72 -18.75 12.43
C PRO A 118 -9.26 -19.12 12.15
N LEU A 119 -8.47 -18.16 11.67
CA LEU A 119 -7.09 -18.39 11.30
C LEU A 119 -6.20 -18.56 12.54
N SER A 120 -5.51 -19.68 12.56
CA SER A 120 -4.55 -20.04 13.59
C SER A 120 -3.50 -21.00 13.04
N GLY A 121 -2.42 -21.25 13.78
CA GLY A 121 -1.44 -22.26 13.37
C GLY A 121 -2.03 -23.66 13.17
N LYS A 122 -3.13 -23.98 13.84
CA LYS A 122 -3.82 -25.28 13.70
C LYS A 122 -4.70 -25.37 12.46
N THR A 123 -5.26 -24.26 12.02
CA THR A 123 -6.17 -24.17 10.88
C THR A 123 -5.50 -23.66 9.62
N ALA A 124 -4.23 -23.33 9.70
CA ALA A 124 -3.47 -22.73 8.60
C ALA A 124 -3.49 -23.57 7.32
N GLU A 125 -3.42 -24.92 7.44
CA GLU A 125 -3.46 -25.79 6.25
C GLU A 125 -4.82 -25.74 5.57
N GLU A 126 -5.91 -25.84 6.32
CA GLU A 126 -7.27 -25.76 5.79
C GLU A 126 -7.52 -24.43 5.08
N VAL A 127 -7.14 -23.31 5.71
CA VAL A 127 -7.27 -21.96 5.14
C VAL A 127 -6.41 -21.83 3.87
N TRP A 128 -5.17 -22.34 3.90
CA TRP A 128 -4.28 -22.32 2.74
C TRP A 128 -4.86 -23.05 1.53
N GLN A 129 -5.40 -24.24 1.74
CA GLN A 129 -6.00 -25.03 0.68
C GLN A 129 -7.26 -24.36 0.12
N GLN A 130 -8.15 -23.88 0.99
CA GLN A 130 -9.36 -23.19 0.56
C GLN A 130 -9.07 -21.91 -0.21
N ALA A 131 -8.15 -21.09 0.29
CA ALA A 131 -7.72 -19.89 -0.42
C ALA A 131 -7.02 -20.21 -1.75
N GLY A 132 -6.24 -21.28 -1.81
CA GLY A 132 -5.60 -21.74 -3.05
C GLY A 132 -6.63 -22.12 -4.12
N ILE A 133 -7.72 -22.79 -3.74
CA ILE A 133 -8.84 -23.09 -4.65
C ILE A 133 -9.48 -21.79 -5.15
N ALA A 134 -9.76 -20.84 -4.27
CA ALA A 134 -10.34 -19.56 -4.66
C ALA A 134 -9.41 -18.76 -5.60
N LEU A 135 -8.11 -18.66 -5.28
CA LEU A 135 -7.12 -17.98 -6.13
C LEU A 135 -6.93 -18.63 -7.50
N SER A 136 -7.28 -19.90 -7.66
CA SER A 136 -7.23 -20.58 -8.96
C SER A 136 -8.38 -20.21 -9.90
N GLN A 137 -9.41 -19.53 -9.42
CA GLN A 137 -10.54 -19.12 -10.25
C GLN A 137 -10.13 -18.06 -11.28
N PRO A 138 -10.74 -18.04 -12.48
CA PRO A 138 -10.36 -17.16 -13.57
C PRO A 138 -10.43 -15.67 -13.24
N ASP A 139 -11.34 -15.27 -12.38
CA ASP A 139 -11.63 -13.90 -11.99
C ASP A 139 -10.89 -13.43 -10.72
N MET A 140 -10.10 -14.31 -10.08
CA MET A 140 -9.25 -13.98 -8.93
C MET A 140 -7.91 -13.41 -9.39
N THR A 141 -7.98 -12.30 -10.09
CA THR A 141 -6.86 -11.47 -10.57
C THR A 141 -6.89 -10.10 -9.89
N ALA A 142 -5.84 -9.31 -10.03
CA ALA A 142 -5.80 -7.95 -9.49
C ALA A 142 -7.03 -7.12 -9.93
N GLN A 143 -7.33 -7.09 -11.22
CA GLN A 143 -8.51 -6.38 -11.73
C GLN A 143 -9.82 -7.06 -11.33
N GLY A 144 -9.87 -8.39 -11.28
CA GLY A 144 -11.04 -9.14 -10.86
C GLY A 144 -11.42 -8.87 -9.40
N ILE A 145 -10.43 -8.79 -8.50
CA ILE A 145 -10.64 -8.44 -7.09
C ILE A 145 -11.14 -6.99 -6.96
N LEU A 146 -10.55 -6.03 -7.68
CA LEU A 146 -11.02 -4.64 -7.69
C LEU A 146 -12.47 -4.53 -8.18
N ARG A 147 -12.82 -5.26 -9.24
CA ARG A 147 -14.17 -5.30 -9.79
C ARG A 147 -15.18 -5.91 -8.83
N SER A 148 -14.86 -7.07 -8.23
CA SER A 148 -15.73 -7.74 -7.25
C SER A 148 -15.93 -6.89 -5.99
N SER A 149 -14.93 -6.11 -5.60
CA SER A 149 -14.98 -5.13 -4.51
C SER A 149 -15.71 -3.84 -4.90
N ARG A 150 -16.07 -3.66 -6.17
CA ARG A 150 -16.70 -2.44 -6.72
C ARG A 150 -15.86 -1.19 -6.51
N VAL A 151 -14.55 -1.31 -6.60
CA VAL A 151 -13.63 -0.17 -6.59
C VAL A 151 -13.77 0.57 -7.91
N LYS A 152 -14.23 1.82 -7.86
CA LYS A 152 -14.39 2.68 -9.04
C LYS A 152 -13.18 3.58 -9.28
N VAL A 153 -12.58 4.05 -8.20
CA VAL A 153 -11.36 4.85 -8.24
C VAL A 153 -10.39 4.29 -7.22
N LEU A 154 -9.13 4.19 -7.58
CA LEU A 154 -8.04 3.76 -6.71
C LEU A 154 -6.87 4.71 -6.91
N CYS A 155 -6.35 5.27 -5.82
CA CYS A 155 -5.15 6.09 -5.83
C CYS A 155 -3.98 5.28 -5.26
N THR A 156 -2.91 5.18 -6.04
CA THR A 156 -1.66 4.50 -5.66
C THR A 156 -0.74 5.45 -4.89
N CYS A 157 0.40 4.97 -4.42
CA CYS A 157 1.42 5.79 -3.75
C CYS A 157 2.66 5.81 -4.63
N ASP A 158 2.94 6.95 -5.26
CA ASP A 158 3.97 7.04 -6.29
C ASP A 158 5.00 8.13 -5.98
N ASP A 159 6.26 7.77 -6.12
CA ASP A 159 7.37 8.71 -5.92
C ASP A 159 7.39 9.76 -7.05
N PRO A 160 7.78 11.03 -6.78
CA PRO A 160 7.92 12.07 -7.79
C PRO A 160 8.73 11.68 -9.01
N THR A 161 9.65 10.74 -8.89
CA THR A 161 10.51 10.27 -10.00
C THR A 161 9.84 9.28 -10.93
N ASP A 162 8.67 8.71 -10.56
CA ASP A 162 7.97 7.71 -11.36
C ASP A 162 7.50 8.27 -12.70
N ASP A 163 7.75 7.54 -13.78
CA ASP A 163 7.31 7.91 -15.14
C ASP A 163 5.84 7.60 -15.44
N LEU A 164 5.13 7.03 -14.48
CA LEU A 164 3.71 6.67 -14.52
C LEU A 164 3.33 5.78 -15.71
N ARG A 165 4.31 5.00 -16.23
CA ARG A 165 4.08 4.11 -17.38
C ARG A 165 2.97 3.09 -17.13
N TRP A 166 2.87 2.61 -15.90
CA TRP A 166 1.88 1.60 -15.54
C TRP A 166 0.47 2.18 -15.42
N HIS A 167 0.32 3.42 -14.93
CA HIS A 167 -0.95 4.14 -14.96
C HIS A 167 -1.45 4.35 -16.40
N LYS A 168 -0.54 4.73 -17.29
CA LYS A 168 -0.83 4.85 -18.73
C LYS A 168 -1.25 3.50 -19.32
N ALA A 169 -0.56 2.41 -18.96
CA ALA A 169 -0.90 1.06 -19.41
C ALA A 169 -2.28 0.61 -18.93
N VAL A 170 -2.61 0.81 -17.63
CA VAL A 170 -3.94 0.52 -17.06
C VAL A 170 -5.03 1.26 -17.81
N LYS A 171 -4.83 2.55 -18.05
CA LYS A 171 -5.79 3.39 -18.80
C LYS A 171 -5.98 2.91 -20.23
N GLN A 172 -4.89 2.55 -20.92
CA GLN A 172 -4.93 2.04 -22.30
C GLN A 172 -5.60 0.66 -22.40
N ALA A 173 -5.41 -0.19 -21.38
CA ALA A 173 -6.05 -1.50 -21.32
C ALA A 173 -7.57 -1.43 -21.04
N GLY A 174 -8.10 -0.26 -20.70
CA GLY A 174 -9.53 -0.08 -20.45
C GLY A 174 -10.01 -0.73 -19.15
N CYS A 175 -9.16 -0.75 -18.10
CA CYS A 175 -9.56 -1.24 -16.79
C CYS A 175 -10.80 -0.50 -16.29
N GLU A 176 -11.76 -1.22 -15.71
CA GLU A 176 -13.00 -0.64 -15.18
C GLU A 176 -12.76 0.27 -13.97
N THR A 177 -11.72 -0.02 -13.18
CA THR A 177 -11.27 0.83 -12.08
C THR A 177 -10.38 1.93 -12.63
N VAL A 178 -10.72 3.18 -12.34
CA VAL A 178 -9.84 4.32 -12.64
C VAL A 178 -8.68 4.33 -11.65
N VAL A 179 -7.47 4.11 -12.13
CA VAL A 179 -6.25 4.11 -11.31
C VAL A 179 -5.53 5.44 -11.51
N LEU A 180 -5.34 6.17 -10.43
CA LEU A 180 -4.73 7.50 -10.42
C LEU A 180 -3.46 7.49 -9.56
N PRO A 181 -2.42 8.22 -9.96
CA PRO A 181 -1.25 8.38 -9.12
C PRO A 181 -1.54 9.35 -7.97
N THR A 182 -0.88 9.11 -6.82
CA THR A 182 -0.77 10.08 -5.73
C THR A 182 0.67 10.57 -5.70
N PHE A 183 0.86 11.88 -5.58
CA PHE A 183 2.19 12.48 -5.46
C PHE A 183 2.70 12.33 -4.03
N ARG A 184 3.70 11.46 -3.83
CA ARG A 184 4.24 11.12 -2.51
C ARG A 184 5.74 11.42 -2.43
N ALA A 185 6.08 12.56 -1.86
CA ALA A 185 7.44 13.10 -1.87
C ALA A 185 8.28 12.69 -0.63
N ASP A 186 8.01 11.54 -0.02
CA ASP A 186 8.68 11.11 1.21
C ASP A 186 10.21 11.08 1.09
N ALA A 187 10.74 10.56 -0.02
CA ALA A 187 12.19 10.51 -0.26
C ALA A 187 12.83 11.90 -0.31
N ALA A 188 12.10 12.90 -0.85
CA ALA A 188 12.58 14.28 -0.87
C ALA A 188 12.62 14.94 0.53
N LEU A 189 11.78 14.47 1.46
CA LEU A 189 11.67 15.02 2.81
C LEU A 189 12.65 14.39 3.81
N THR A 190 13.28 13.28 3.47
CA THR A 190 14.12 12.48 4.38
C THR A 190 15.60 12.82 4.20
N ILE A 191 15.97 14.08 4.45
CA ILE A 191 17.33 14.60 4.23
C ILE A 191 18.43 13.83 5.00
N GLU A 192 18.06 13.15 6.10
CA GLU A 192 18.98 12.34 6.93
C GLU A 192 19.25 10.95 6.31
N ASP A 193 18.54 10.57 5.24
CA ASP A 193 18.80 9.30 4.54
C ASP A 193 20.16 9.38 3.82
N PRO A 194 21.07 8.40 4.01
CA PRO A 194 22.36 8.36 3.32
C PRO A 194 22.26 8.42 1.79
N GLU A 195 21.16 7.97 1.21
CA GLU A 195 20.91 7.99 -0.25
C GLU A 195 20.24 9.30 -0.72
N TRP A 196 19.92 10.23 0.18
CA TRP A 196 19.18 11.44 -0.18
C TRP A 196 19.92 12.31 -1.23
N GLU A 197 21.25 12.42 -1.14
CA GLU A 197 22.06 13.12 -2.14
C GLU A 197 21.89 12.48 -3.54
N ASN A 198 21.98 11.17 -3.61
CA ASN A 198 21.81 10.42 -4.86
C ASN A 198 20.40 10.60 -5.42
N TYR A 199 19.39 10.48 -4.55
CA TYR A 199 18.00 10.69 -4.93
C TYR A 199 17.77 12.09 -5.50
N MET A 200 18.28 13.15 -4.84
CA MET A 200 18.11 14.52 -5.31
C MET A 200 18.78 14.76 -6.67
N LYS A 201 20.04 14.35 -6.81
CA LYS A 201 20.81 14.62 -8.03
C LYS A 201 20.43 13.74 -9.21
N TYR A 202 20.32 12.45 -8.96
CA TYR A 202 20.23 11.47 -10.05
C TYR A 202 18.80 10.99 -10.31
N ASP A 203 17.97 10.93 -9.30
CA ASP A 203 16.60 10.48 -9.50
C ASP A 203 15.67 11.68 -9.74
N LEU A 204 15.50 12.57 -8.76
CA LEU A 204 14.59 13.70 -8.87
C LEU A 204 15.09 14.74 -9.90
N GLY A 205 16.38 15.09 -9.84
CA GLY A 205 16.97 16.06 -10.77
C GLY A 205 16.84 15.63 -12.21
N GLN A 206 17.13 14.35 -12.53
CA GLN A 206 16.94 13.82 -13.88
C GLN A 206 15.47 13.74 -14.29
N ALA A 207 14.59 13.27 -13.39
CA ALA A 207 13.17 13.18 -13.69
C ALA A 207 12.51 14.54 -13.94
N ALA A 208 13.02 15.60 -13.29
CA ALA A 208 12.54 16.97 -13.42
C ALA A 208 13.30 17.81 -14.45
N ASP A 209 14.44 17.33 -14.97
CA ASP A 209 15.38 18.11 -15.80
C ASP A 209 15.83 19.41 -15.09
N VAL A 210 16.30 19.25 -13.83
CA VAL A 210 16.80 20.34 -12.96
C VAL A 210 18.11 19.89 -12.33
N ASP A 211 19.13 20.75 -12.39
CA ASP A 211 20.39 20.55 -11.64
C ASP A 211 20.19 21.08 -10.21
N ILE A 212 20.01 20.16 -9.25
CA ILE A 212 19.63 20.51 -7.89
C ILE A 212 20.87 20.83 -7.07
N SER A 213 20.94 22.07 -6.56
CA SER A 213 22.01 22.58 -5.71
C SER A 213 21.54 23.46 -4.55
N THR A 214 20.33 24.02 -4.65
CA THR A 214 19.71 24.91 -3.67
C THR A 214 18.31 24.42 -3.30
N MET A 215 17.74 24.98 -2.24
CA MET A 215 16.33 24.71 -1.89
C MET A 215 15.36 25.18 -2.97
N ALA A 216 15.70 26.26 -3.68
CA ALA A 216 14.91 26.75 -4.82
C ALA A 216 14.87 25.71 -5.95
N ASP A 217 16.00 25.04 -6.25
CA ASP A 217 16.06 23.98 -7.26
C ASP A 217 15.24 22.76 -6.85
N VAL A 218 15.26 22.38 -5.57
CA VAL A 218 14.41 21.30 -5.02
C VAL A 218 12.95 21.62 -5.25
N ARG A 219 12.52 22.84 -4.92
CA ARG A 219 11.13 23.28 -5.13
C ARG A 219 10.75 23.27 -6.61
N GLU A 220 11.61 23.77 -7.47
CA GLU A 220 11.39 23.77 -8.92
C GLU A 220 11.24 22.34 -9.45
N ALA A 221 12.13 21.42 -9.05
CA ALA A 221 12.05 20.02 -9.44
C ALA A 221 10.74 19.37 -8.99
N LEU A 222 10.36 19.55 -7.73
CA LEU A 222 9.09 19.01 -7.21
C LEU A 222 7.88 19.64 -7.92
N HIS A 223 7.88 20.94 -8.23
CA HIS A 223 6.79 21.58 -8.98
C HIS A 223 6.66 21.01 -10.39
N ARG A 224 7.75 20.84 -11.13
CA ARG A 224 7.70 20.22 -12.47
C ARG A 224 7.16 18.81 -12.42
N ARG A 225 7.56 18.03 -11.40
CA ARG A 225 7.04 16.67 -11.23
C ARG A 225 5.57 16.67 -10.82
N LEU A 226 5.15 17.58 -9.96
CA LEU A 226 3.74 17.74 -9.58
C LEU A 226 2.87 18.09 -10.80
N ASP A 227 3.32 19.00 -11.66
CA ASP A 227 2.64 19.36 -12.90
C ASP A 227 2.51 18.14 -13.84
N TYR A 228 3.59 17.36 -13.95
CA TYR A 228 3.57 16.12 -14.73
C TYR A 228 2.54 15.12 -14.17
N PHE A 229 2.52 14.90 -12.86
CA PHE A 229 1.55 14.03 -12.18
C PHE A 229 0.12 14.55 -12.37
N ALA A 230 -0.10 15.84 -12.20
CA ALA A 230 -1.41 16.48 -12.40
C ALA A 230 -1.93 16.28 -13.83
N ALA A 231 -1.06 16.37 -14.83
CA ALA A 231 -1.39 16.09 -16.23
C ALA A 231 -1.77 14.61 -16.47
N GLN A 232 -1.25 13.68 -15.67
CA GLN A 232 -1.61 12.26 -15.69
C GLN A 232 -2.85 11.92 -14.86
N GLY A 233 -3.46 12.89 -14.19
CA GLY A 233 -4.70 12.71 -13.43
C GLY A 233 -4.54 12.69 -11.92
N CYS A 234 -3.33 12.91 -11.39
CA CYS A 234 -3.10 13.07 -9.95
C CYS A 234 -4.01 14.17 -9.36
N ARG A 235 -4.59 13.90 -8.19
CA ARG A 235 -5.47 14.83 -7.45
C ARG A 235 -5.18 14.84 -5.95
N ILE A 236 -4.26 14.00 -5.51
CA ILE A 236 -3.93 13.80 -4.11
C ILE A 236 -2.42 13.93 -3.93
N VAL A 237 -2.02 14.64 -2.90
CA VAL A 237 -0.65 14.68 -2.37
C VAL A 237 -0.69 13.99 -1.02
N ASP A 238 0.25 13.12 -0.76
CA ASP A 238 0.35 12.32 0.45
C ASP A 238 1.81 12.30 0.92
N CYS A 239 2.04 12.18 2.22
CA CYS A 239 3.37 11.97 2.80
C CYS A 239 3.27 11.23 4.14
N SER A 240 4.33 10.49 4.49
CA SER A 240 4.49 9.91 5.82
C SER A 240 4.96 10.96 6.80
N VAL A 241 4.29 11.06 7.95
CA VAL A 241 4.69 11.96 9.03
C VAL A 241 4.69 11.19 10.34
N GLU A 242 5.88 10.86 10.84
CA GLU A 242 6.01 10.21 12.16
C GLU A 242 5.80 11.19 13.31
N CYS A 243 6.27 12.43 13.13
CA CYS A 243 6.15 13.49 14.11
C CYS A 243 6.07 14.84 13.41
N VAL A 244 5.00 15.58 13.67
CA VAL A 244 4.88 16.95 13.16
C VAL A 244 5.82 17.84 13.93
N ARG A 245 6.92 18.26 13.29
CA ARG A 245 7.87 19.25 13.81
C ARG A 245 7.81 20.47 12.93
N TYR A 246 7.74 21.63 13.54
CA TYR A 246 7.79 22.91 12.84
C TYR A 246 8.83 23.80 13.51
N HIS A 247 9.76 24.30 12.71
CA HIS A 247 10.69 25.34 13.07
C HIS A 247 10.65 26.41 11.97
N GLU A 248 10.55 27.66 12.38
CA GLU A 248 10.70 28.76 11.44
C GLU A 248 12.19 28.90 11.09
N VAL A 249 12.50 28.85 9.80
CA VAL A 249 13.87 28.87 9.28
C VAL A 249 13.92 29.84 8.13
N GLU A 250 14.96 30.66 8.09
CA GLU A 250 15.21 31.61 7.01
C GLU A 250 15.69 30.89 5.73
N GLU A 251 15.35 31.42 4.56
CA GLU A 251 15.65 30.81 3.26
C GLU A 251 17.13 30.49 3.08
N PHE A 252 18.04 31.41 3.51
CA PHE A 252 19.50 31.22 3.41
C PHE A 252 19.99 30.04 4.28
N GLU A 253 19.34 29.76 5.40
CA GLU A 253 19.65 28.60 6.26
C GLU A 253 19.24 27.31 5.59
N LEU A 254 18.08 27.29 4.91
CA LEU A 254 17.64 26.13 4.12
C LEU A 254 18.61 25.85 2.97
N ASP A 255 19.07 26.89 2.26
CA ASP A 255 20.05 26.74 1.18
C ASP A 255 21.41 26.21 1.70
N ASP A 256 21.85 26.67 2.88
CA ASP A 256 23.09 26.17 3.51
C ASP A 256 22.96 24.70 3.90
N ILE A 257 21.81 24.30 4.47
CA ILE A 257 21.52 22.90 4.83
C ILE A 257 21.50 22.03 3.58
N VAL A 258 20.67 22.37 2.61
CA VAL A 258 20.53 21.61 1.35
C VAL A 258 21.87 21.52 0.64
N GLY A 259 22.60 22.65 0.51
CA GLY A 259 23.90 22.68 -0.12
C GLY A 259 24.97 21.83 0.56
N LYS A 260 24.94 21.69 1.89
CA LYS A 260 25.83 20.78 2.64
C LYS A 260 25.52 19.32 2.35
N TYR A 261 24.24 18.92 2.37
CA TYR A 261 23.83 17.54 2.11
C TYR A 261 24.08 17.14 0.65
N ILE A 262 23.77 18.01 -0.29
CA ILE A 262 24.01 17.81 -1.73
C ILE A 262 25.51 17.64 -2.06
N ASN A 263 26.40 18.24 -1.28
CA ASN A 263 27.85 18.13 -1.49
C ASN A 263 28.53 17.08 -0.58
N GLY A 264 27.75 16.14 0.00
CA GLY A 264 28.26 15.07 0.84
C GLY A 264 28.89 15.55 2.15
N LYS A 265 28.52 16.74 2.64
CA LYS A 265 29.04 17.35 3.86
C LYS A 265 27.99 17.42 4.98
N GLY A 266 26.82 16.81 4.76
CA GLY A 266 25.77 16.65 5.76
C GLY A 266 26.22 15.63 6.80
N THR A 267 26.36 16.04 8.06
CA THR A 267 26.59 15.17 9.23
C THR A 267 25.64 15.58 10.34
#